data_c23959da633215eb166757ef00ca7016
#
_entry.id   c23959da633215eb166757ef00ca7016
#
_cell.length_a   1.000
_cell.length_b   1.000
_cell.length_c   1.000
_cell.angle_alpha   90.00
_cell.angle_beta   90.00
_cell.angle_gamma   90.00
#
_symmetry.space_group_name_H-M   'P 1'
#
loop_
_entity.id
_entity.type
_entity.pdbx_description
1 polymer ?
#
loop_
_entity_poly.entity_id
_entity_poly.type
_entity_poly.pdbx_seq_one_letter_code
_entity_poly.pdbx_strand_id
1 'polypeptide(L)'
;MYYYYFSFFFLKKKMECGHQFTTKLEGMYKDISISSELSSEFKTLEKNKDKKLPELNISVLTKIFWPMSGQIAPNLPYPIEIQTLMDDFSKFYYSRHSGRKLLWQSSLGSADLRINYERGSKDINICNLGMILLINVFNKWKPGDSYTFRQIQTELEANDIELKRVLQSLVFSKYKLLQKVQKTRDIKDSDEFIVNTKFSTPLNRIKIPMVVASGNIHNRSSVIENNEEREETYRHIEDSRRFLIDAAVVRIMKGRKKMYHNNLITEVTNQLSSRFMPSPTAIKKRIESLIERDYMERSPDDR
;
A
#
# COMPACT_ATOMS: atom_id res chain seq x y z
N MET A 1 8.14 10.81 -24.73
CA MET A 1 9.45 10.11 -24.68
C MET A 1 9.52 9.03 -23.59
N TYR A 2 9.04 9.23 -22.37
CA TYR A 2 9.02 8.21 -21.29
C TYR A 2 8.21 6.94 -21.63
N TYR A 3 7.10 7.05 -22.37
CA TYR A 3 6.26 5.92 -22.76
C TYR A 3 6.98 4.90 -23.64
N TYR A 4 7.81 5.33 -24.58
CA TYR A 4 8.56 4.42 -25.47
C TYR A 4 9.66 3.64 -24.76
N TYR A 5 10.39 4.28 -23.83
CA TYR A 5 11.44 3.60 -23.04
C TYR A 5 10.84 2.55 -22.11
N PHE A 6 9.69 2.85 -21.53
CA PHE A 6 9.04 1.93 -20.60
C PHE A 6 8.42 0.74 -21.32
N SER A 7 7.78 0.93 -22.46
CA SER A 7 7.26 -0.14 -23.31
C SER A 7 8.38 -1.10 -23.77
N PHE A 8 9.52 -0.56 -24.18
CA PHE A 8 10.69 -1.35 -24.56
C PHE A 8 11.28 -2.15 -23.40
N PHE A 9 11.35 -1.56 -22.22
CA PHE A 9 11.79 -2.24 -21.00
C PHE A 9 10.89 -3.42 -20.64
N PHE A 10 9.56 -3.24 -20.70
CA PHE A 10 8.61 -4.32 -20.46
C PHE A 10 8.69 -5.43 -21.53
N LEU A 11 8.84 -5.06 -22.78
CA LEU A 11 9.01 -6.05 -23.86
C LEU A 11 10.25 -6.92 -23.61
N LYS A 12 11.37 -6.32 -23.25
CA LYS A 12 12.60 -7.02 -22.89
C LYS A 12 12.41 -7.94 -21.69
N LYS A 13 11.80 -7.45 -20.62
CA LYS A 13 11.47 -8.27 -19.42
C LYS A 13 10.49 -9.39 -19.73
N LYS A 14 9.53 -9.17 -20.60
CA LYS A 14 8.58 -10.19 -21.06
C LYS A 14 9.26 -11.31 -21.86
N MET A 15 10.24 -10.95 -22.68
CA MET A 15 11.06 -11.93 -23.42
C MET A 15 11.97 -12.72 -22.49
N GLU A 16 12.58 -12.08 -21.48
CA GLU A 16 13.52 -12.72 -20.55
C GLU A 16 12.81 -13.54 -19.47
N CYS A 17 11.75 -13.00 -18.84
CA CYS A 17 11.10 -13.58 -17.65
C CYS A 17 9.77 -14.29 -17.97
N GLY A 18 9.22 -14.11 -19.18
CA GLY A 18 7.93 -14.62 -19.61
C GLY A 18 6.74 -13.78 -19.21
N HIS A 19 5.64 -13.95 -19.94
CA HIS A 19 4.41 -13.16 -19.80
C HIS A 19 3.77 -13.26 -18.41
N GLN A 20 3.79 -14.44 -17.82
CA GLN A 20 3.15 -14.67 -16.50
C GLN A 20 3.76 -13.81 -15.38
N PHE A 21 5.07 -13.56 -15.45
CA PHE A 21 5.76 -12.73 -14.49
C PHE A 21 5.46 -11.23 -14.67
N THR A 22 5.35 -10.77 -15.91
CA THR A 22 5.15 -9.36 -16.23
C THR A 22 3.68 -8.91 -16.19
N THR A 23 2.73 -9.84 -16.23
CA THR A 23 1.28 -9.54 -16.33
C THR A 23 0.79 -8.58 -15.23
N LYS A 24 1.21 -8.77 -13.98
CA LYS A 24 0.81 -7.88 -12.88
C LYS A 24 1.38 -6.47 -13.06
N LEU A 25 2.65 -6.36 -13.46
CA LEU A 25 3.30 -5.08 -13.72
C LEU A 25 2.69 -4.35 -14.92
N GLU A 26 2.39 -5.09 -16.00
CA GLU A 26 1.67 -4.55 -17.16
C GLU A 26 0.28 -4.03 -16.74
N GLY A 27 -0.43 -4.79 -15.90
CA GLY A 27 -1.71 -4.38 -15.33
C GLY A 27 -1.63 -3.12 -14.47
N MET A 28 -0.64 -3.02 -13.58
CA MET A 28 -0.40 -1.83 -12.77
C MET A 28 -0.16 -0.60 -13.63
N TYR A 29 0.65 -0.75 -14.69
CA TYR A 29 0.96 0.34 -15.58
C TYR A 29 -0.26 0.82 -16.37
N LYS A 30 -1.06 -0.13 -16.84
CA LYS A 30 -2.33 0.17 -17.50
C LYS A 30 -3.30 0.91 -16.57
N ASP A 31 -3.38 0.48 -15.31
CA ASP A 31 -4.20 1.15 -14.29
C ASP A 31 -3.78 2.61 -14.09
N ILE A 32 -2.48 2.90 -14.02
CA ILE A 32 -1.96 4.27 -13.87
C ILE A 32 -2.40 5.15 -15.04
N SER A 33 -2.29 4.63 -16.27
CA SER A 33 -2.68 5.36 -17.48
C SER A 33 -4.19 5.65 -17.47
N ILE A 34 -5.01 4.64 -17.25
CA ILE A 34 -6.47 4.77 -17.21
C ILE A 34 -6.91 5.69 -16.06
N SER A 35 -6.26 5.58 -14.88
CA SER A 35 -6.55 6.47 -13.75
C SER A 35 -6.28 7.94 -14.08
N SER A 36 -5.18 8.22 -14.79
CA SER A 36 -4.84 9.58 -15.21
C SER A 36 -5.88 10.17 -16.17
N GLU A 37 -6.37 9.37 -17.12
CA GLU A 37 -7.43 9.77 -18.03
C GLU A 37 -8.74 10.04 -17.30
N LEU A 38 -9.21 9.10 -16.46
CA LEU A 38 -10.42 9.24 -15.66
C LEU A 38 -10.36 10.46 -14.72
N SER A 39 -9.22 10.67 -14.07
CA SER A 39 -9.02 11.82 -13.18
C SER A 39 -9.09 13.15 -13.94
N SER A 40 -8.49 13.23 -15.12
CA SER A 40 -8.51 14.45 -15.94
C SER A 40 -9.91 14.77 -16.47
N GLU A 41 -10.66 13.77 -16.90
CA GLU A 41 -12.04 13.93 -17.36
C GLU A 41 -12.97 14.35 -16.21
N PHE A 42 -12.85 13.72 -15.04
CA PHE A 42 -13.64 14.10 -13.87
C PHE A 42 -13.36 15.55 -13.45
N LYS A 43 -12.09 15.96 -13.42
CA LYS A 43 -11.72 17.35 -13.14
C LYS A 43 -12.31 18.35 -14.14
N THR A 44 -12.42 17.97 -15.40
CA THR A 44 -13.05 18.83 -16.43
C THR A 44 -14.55 19.00 -16.18
N LEU A 45 -15.23 17.93 -15.76
CA LEU A 45 -16.65 17.98 -15.37
C LEU A 45 -16.86 18.82 -14.10
N GLU A 46 -16.00 18.69 -13.09
CA GLU A 46 -16.09 19.44 -11.84
C GLU A 46 -15.82 20.95 -12.04
N LYS A 47 -14.88 21.32 -12.90
CA LYS A 47 -14.61 22.74 -13.23
C LYS A 47 -15.82 23.46 -13.83
N ASN A 48 -16.72 22.74 -14.45
CA ASN A 48 -17.96 23.28 -15.01
C ASN A 48 -19.05 23.48 -13.95
N LYS A 49 -18.84 23.00 -12.71
CA LYS A 49 -19.70 23.25 -11.58
C LYS A 49 -19.11 24.42 -10.79
N ASP A 50 -19.82 25.55 -10.70
CA ASP A 50 -19.41 26.79 -9.99
C ASP A 50 -19.22 26.63 -8.46
N LYS A 51 -18.81 25.46 -7.98
CA LYS A 51 -18.55 25.16 -6.59
C LYS A 51 -17.06 25.26 -6.28
N LYS A 52 -16.70 26.05 -5.28
CA LYS A 52 -15.35 26.06 -4.68
C LYS A 52 -15.12 24.80 -3.83
N LEU A 53 -15.02 23.65 -4.49
CA LEU A 53 -14.69 22.39 -3.83
C LEU A 53 -13.17 22.18 -3.80
N PRO A 54 -12.64 21.43 -2.82
CA PRO A 54 -11.23 21.06 -2.81
C PRO A 54 -10.86 20.20 -4.02
N GLU A 55 -9.62 20.26 -4.46
CA GLU A 55 -9.13 19.44 -5.56
C GLU A 55 -8.97 17.99 -5.12
N LEU A 56 -9.64 17.06 -5.81
CA LEU A 56 -9.55 15.63 -5.57
C LEU A 56 -8.77 14.95 -6.70
N ASN A 57 -7.68 14.27 -6.35
CA ASN A 57 -6.90 13.42 -7.24
C ASN A 57 -7.19 11.97 -6.95
N ILE A 58 -7.66 11.21 -7.92
CA ILE A 58 -8.10 9.83 -7.73
C ILE A 58 -7.26 8.89 -8.58
N SER A 59 -6.79 7.80 -7.96
CA SER A 59 -6.15 6.69 -8.65
C SER A 59 -7.04 5.46 -8.55
N VAL A 60 -7.55 4.99 -9.69
CA VAL A 60 -8.37 3.78 -9.78
C VAL A 60 -7.45 2.60 -10.06
N LEU A 61 -7.35 1.69 -9.10
CA LEU A 61 -6.41 0.58 -9.12
C LEU A 61 -7.14 -0.76 -9.09
N THR A 62 -6.70 -1.72 -9.89
CA THR A 62 -7.29 -3.06 -9.92
C THR A 62 -6.69 -3.94 -8.83
N LYS A 63 -7.48 -4.39 -7.86
CA LYS A 63 -7.05 -5.15 -6.67
C LYS A 63 -6.14 -6.35 -6.99
N ILE A 64 -6.35 -7.04 -8.13
CA ILE A 64 -5.57 -8.23 -8.49
C ILE A 64 -4.11 -7.90 -8.84
N PHE A 65 -3.84 -6.71 -9.38
CA PHE A 65 -2.51 -6.32 -9.82
C PHE A 65 -1.66 -5.72 -8.70
N TRP A 66 -2.30 -4.96 -7.81
CA TRP A 66 -1.60 -4.22 -6.77
C TRP A 66 -1.46 -5.06 -5.50
N PRO A 67 -0.27 -5.05 -4.86
CA PRO A 67 -0.05 -5.74 -3.59
C PRO A 67 -0.69 -4.95 -2.45
N MET A 68 -2.01 -4.86 -2.44
CA MET A 68 -2.75 -4.20 -1.37
C MET A 68 -3.26 -5.26 -0.41
N SER A 69 -2.95 -5.10 0.86
CA SER A 69 -3.53 -5.90 1.94
C SER A 69 -5.05 -5.78 1.92
N GLY A 70 -5.70 -6.91 2.05
CA GLY A 70 -7.15 -7.04 1.81
C GLY A 70 -8.06 -6.39 2.85
N GLN A 71 -7.54 -5.70 3.85
CA GLN A 71 -8.36 -4.98 4.82
C GLN A 71 -8.94 -3.72 4.17
N ILE A 72 -10.23 -3.75 3.95
CA ILE A 72 -10.99 -2.55 3.57
C ILE A 72 -10.95 -1.64 4.79
N ALA A 73 -10.33 -0.48 4.63
CA ALA A 73 -10.33 0.52 5.68
C ALA A 73 -11.79 0.87 6.06
N PRO A 74 -12.09 1.05 7.34
CA PRO A 74 -13.41 1.47 7.75
C PRO A 74 -13.81 2.77 7.06
N ASN A 75 -15.11 2.98 6.87
CA ASN A 75 -15.62 4.25 6.35
C ASN A 75 -15.25 5.36 7.35
N LEU A 76 -14.26 6.16 6.99
CA LEU A 76 -13.86 7.29 7.80
C LEU A 76 -14.87 8.45 7.63
N PRO A 77 -15.13 9.25 8.67
CA PRO A 77 -16.01 10.40 8.60
C PRO A 77 -15.33 11.56 7.86
N TYR A 78 -15.32 11.48 6.54
CA TYR A 78 -14.76 12.56 5.70
C TYR A 78 -15.57 13.85 5.86
N PRO A 79 -14.94 15.03 5.76
CA PRO A 79 -15.65 16.29 5.64
C PRO A 79 -16.66 16.25 4.47
N ILE A 80 -17.81 16.93 4.64
CA ILE A 80 -18.95 16.84 3.72
C ILE A 80 -18.58 17.23 2.27
N GLU A 81 -17.64 18.16 2.09
CA GLU A 81 -17.15 18.60 0.79
C GLU A 81 -16.42 17.47 0.06
N ILE A 82 -15.59 16.72 0.80
CA ILE A 82 -14.83 15.58 0.25
C ILE A 82 -15.77 14.41 -0.01
N GLN A 83 -16.69 14.14 0.91
CA GLN A 83 -17.67 13.07 0.74
C GLN A 83 -18.53 13.30 -0.51
N THR A 84 -18.97 14.54 -0.74
CA THR A 84 -19.73 14.91 -1.94
C THR A 84 -18.92 14.63 -3.21
N LEU A 85 -17.63 14.98 -3.24
CA LEU A 85 -16.75 14.69 -4.39
C LEU A 85 -16.54 13.19 -4.61
N MET A 86 -16.40 12.42 -3.53
CA MET A 86 -16.26 10.96 -3.61
C MET A 86 -17.54 10.32 -4.18
N ASP A 87 -18.71 10.80 -3.78
CA ASP A 87 -19.99 10.33 -4.28
C ASP A 87 -20.22 10.72 -5.75
N ASP A 88 -19.86 11.94 -6.12
CA ASP A 88 -19.95 12.42 -7.51
C ASP A 88 -19.00 11.63 -8.42
N PHE A 89 -17.77 11.34 -7.96
CA PHE A 89 -16.87 10.46 -8.69
C PHE A 89 -17.40 9.04 -8.80
N SER A 90 -18.00 8.50 -7.75
CA SER A 90 -18.59 7.17 -7.78
C SER A 90 -19.71 7.07 -8.82
N LYS A 91 -20.61 8.08 -8.89
CA LYS A 91 -21.66 8.18 -9.92
C LYS A 91 -21.05 8.26 -11.33
N PHE A 92 -20.04 9.11 -11.52
CA PHE A 92 -19.30 9.25 -12.77
C PHE A 92 -18.68 7.93 -13.21
N TYR A 93 -18.02 7.22 -12.28
CA TYR A 93 -17.37 5.94 -12.57
C TYR A 93 -18.37 4.85 -12.97
N TYR A 94 -19.47 4.71 -12.22
CA TYR A 94 -20.51 3.72 -12.52
C TYR A 94 -21.31 4.02 -13.78
N SER A 95 -21.40 5.27 -14.21
CA SER A 95 -22.02 5.61 -15.50
C SER A 95 -21.20 5.09 -16.69
N ARG A 96 -19.88 4.88 -16.51
CA ARG A 96 -18.98 4.40 -17.56
C ARG A 96 -18.62 2.92 -17.46
N HIS A 97 -18.71 2.35 -16.27
CA HIS A 97 -18.27 0.98 -16.00
C HIS A 97 -19.38 0.16 -15.36
N SER A 98 -19.99 -0.74 -16.11
CA SER A 98 -20.91 -1.74 -15.59
C SER A 98 -20.15 -2.97 -15.06
N GLY A 99 -20.70 -3.63 -14.02
CA GLY A 99 -20.15 -4.88 -13.48
C GLY A 99 -18.86 -4.73 -12.65
N ARG A 100 -18.45 -3.49 -12.31
CA ARG A 100 -17.31 -3.23 -11.43
C ARG A 100 -17.77 -2.68 -10.09
N LYS A 101 -17.02 -2.99 -9.02
CA LYS A 101 -17.25 -2.45 -7.68
C LYS A 101 -16.08 -1.53 -7.31
N LEU A 102 -16.39 -0.28 -6.99
CA LEU A 102 -15.44 0.70 -6.50
C LEU A 102 -15.36 0.60 -4.96
N LEU A 103 -14.16 0.53 -4.43
CA LEU A 103 -13.89 0.53 -2.99
C LEU A 103 -12.87 1.63 -2.69
N TRP A 104 -13.19 2.48 -1.74
CA TRP A 104 -12.28 3.55 -1.31
C TRP A 104 -11.23 3.01 -0.34
N GLN A 105 -9.95 3.25 -0.64
CA GLN A 105 -8.82 2.86 0.20
C GLN A 105 -8.22 4.11 0.86
N SER A 106 -8.73 4.45 2.03
CA SER A 106 -8.36 5.67 2.76
C SER A 106 -6.93 5.63 3.32
N SER A 107 -6.42 4.45 3.66
CA SER A 107 -5.09 4.28 4.27
C SER A 107 -3.94 4.69 3.34
N LEU A 108 -4.11 4.59 2.02
CA LEU A 108 -3.10 4.95 1.02
C LEU A 108 -3.17 6.41 0.56
N GLY A 109 -4.24 7.12 0.91
CA GLY A 109 -4.44 8.49 0.51
C GLY A 109 -3.64 9.50 1.33
N SER A 110 -3.36 10.65 0.72
CA SER A 110 -2.77 11.80 1.37
C SER A 110 -3.48 13.08 0.98
N ALA A 111 -3.43 14.08 1.83
CA ALA A 111 -4.04 15.38 1.62
C ALA A 111 -3.04 16.51 1.87
N ASP A 112 -3.16 17.57 1.09
CA ASP A 112 -2.45 18.83 1.32
C ASP A 112 -3.40 19.79 2.04
N LEU A 113 -3.08 20.14 3.28
CA LEU A 113 -3.83 21.06 4.11
C LEU A 113 -3.10 22.38 4.25
N ARG A 114 -3.82 23.48 4.13
CA ARG A 114 -3.30 24.80 4.52
C ARG A 114 -3.79 25.13 5.92
N ILE A 115 -2.86 25.21 6.86
CA ILE A 115 -3.14 25.55 8.25
C ILE A 115 -2.60 26.94 8.54
N ASN A 116 -3.46 27.77 9.13
CA ASN A 116 -3.11 29.13 9.55
C ASN A 116 -2.64 29.13 10.99
N TYR A 117 -1.38 29.49 11.21
CA TYR A 117 -0.79 29.74 12.51
C TYR A 117 -0.59 31.24 12.74
N GLU A 118 -0.37 31.65 13.97
CA GLU A 118 -0.07 33.06 14.31
C GLU A 118 1.12 33.62 13.50
N ARG A 119 2.08 32.78 13.15
CA ARG A 119 3.30 33.15 12.39
C ARG A 119 3.18 32.92 10.87
N GLY A 120 1.97 32.77 10.35
CA GLY A 120 1.70 32.57 8.90
C GLY A 120 1.17 31.19 8.55
N SER A 121 0.68 31.08 7.34
CA SER A 121 0.10 29.83 6.81
C SER A 121 1.18 28.83 6.43
N LYS A 122 0.90 27.55 6.61
CA LYS A 122 1.77 26.44 6.19
C LYS A 122 0.99 25.39 5.42
N ASP A 123 1.56 24.91 4.32
CA ASP A 123 1.01 23.82 3.53
C ASP A 123 1.57 22.49 4.08
N ILE A 124 0.69 21.61 4.54
CA ILE A 124 1.06 20.37 5.22
C ILE A 124 0.49 19.19 4.46
N ASN A 125 1.38 18.32 3.98
CA ASN A 125 1.01 17.05 3.38
C ASN A 125 0.94 15.98 4.47
N ILE A 126 -0.21 15.32 4.59
CA ILE A 126 -0.52 14.34 5.64
C ILE A 126 -1.40 13.22 5.09
N CYS A 127 -1.43 12.06 5.75
CA CYS A 127 -2.34 10.96 5.41
C CYS A 127 -3.81 11.34 5.63
N ASN A 128 -4.73 10.65 4.97
CA ASN A 128 -6.17 10.95 5.03
C ASN A 128 -6.72 10.93 6.46
N LEU A 129 -6.39 9.94 7.27
CA LEU A 129 -6.84 9.89 8.67
C LEU A 129 -6.32 11.10 9.48
N GLY A 130 -5.09 11.53 9.23
CA GLY A 130 -4.53 12.74 9.84
C GLY A 130 -5.23 14.01 9.39
N MET A 131 -5.64 14.10 8.13
CA MET A 131 -6.46 15.19 7.61
C MET A 131 -7.81 15.23 8.32
N ILE A 132 -8.52 14.12 8.40
CA ILE A 132 -9.84 14.02 9.05
C ILE A 132 -9.72 14.40 10.53
N LEU A 133 -8.70 13.92 11.21
CA LEU A 133 -8.41 14.27 12.61
C LEU A 133 -8.23 15.79 12.78
N LEU A 134 -7.44 16.43 11.94
CA LEU A 134 -7.19 17.86 12.04
C LEU A 134 -8.43 18.69 11.71
N ILE A 135 -9.23 18.30 10.73
CA ILE A 135 -10.42 19.04 10.31
C ILE A 135 -11.60 18.81 11.28
N ASN A 136 -11.91 17.57 11.62
CA ASN A 136 -13.11 17.26 12.39
C ASN A 136 -12.93 17.56 13.88
N VAL A 137 -11.77 17.25 14.45
CA VAL A 137 -11.49 17.39 15.89
C VAL A 137 -10.78 18.71 16.18
N PHE A 138 -9.60 18.89 15.62
CA PHE A 138 -8.71 20.00 16.03
C PHE A 138 -9.03 21.34 15.37
N ASN A 139 -9.80 21.37 14.28
CA ASN A 139 -10.25 22.65 13.70
C ASN A 139 -11.24 23.40 14.60
N LYS A 140 -11.95 22.67 15.46
CA LYS A 140 -12.88 23.23 16.47
C LYS A 140 -12.21 23.56 17.80
N TRP A 141 -10.91 23.25 17.92
CA TRP A 141 -10.13 23.44 19.14
C TRP A 141 -10.04 24.92 19.56
N LYS A 142 -10.20 25.18 20.84
CA LYS A 142 -10.02 26.50 21.44
C LYS A 142 -8.85 26.46 22.45
N PRO A 143 -8.20 27.62 22.75
CA PRO A 143 -7.17 27.66 23.76
C PRO A 143 -7.71 27.17 25.12
N GLY A 144 -7.11 26.10 25.64
CA GLY A 144 -7.53 25.44 26.88
C GLY A 144 -8.25 24.09 26.68
N ASP A 145 -8.66 23.77 25.47
CA ASP A 145 -9.26 22.46 25.18
C ASP A 145 -8.18 21.36 25.09
N SER A 146 -8.48 20.17 25.62
CA SER A 146 -7.72 18.95 25.42
C SER A 146 -8.64 17.84 24.98
N TYR A 147 -8.16 16.96 24.12
CA TYR A 147 -8.91 15.79 23.67
C TYR A 147 -8.18 14.52 24.10
N THR A 148 -8.90 13.61 24.78
CA THR A 148 -8.37 12.31 25.13
C THR A 148 -8.34 11.39 23.91
N PHE A 149 -7.44 10.39 23.92
CA PHE A 149 -7.37 9.40 22.86
C PHE A 149 -8.75 8.73 22.57
N ARG A 150 -9.48 8.36 23.63
CA ARG A 150 -10.82 7.76 23.49
C ARG A 150 -11.85 8.69 22.85
N GLN A 151 -11.86 9.98 23.19
CA GLN A 151 -12.76 10.95 22.58
C GLN A 151 -12.50 11.05 21.07
N ILE A 152 -11.21 11.13 20.68
CA ILE A 152 -10.80 11.18 19.28
C ILE A 152 -11.20 9.91 18.56
N GLN A 153 -10.98 8.75 19.16
CA GLN A 153 -11.31 7.45 18.58
C GLN A 153 -12.81 7.31 18.34
N THR A 154 -13.63 7.70 19.30
CA THR A 154 -15.08 7.64 19.18
C THR A 154 -15.62 8.59 18.10
N GLU A 155 -15.06 9.80 17.99
CA GLU A 155 -15.48 10.79 16.99
C GLU A 155 -15.08 10.38 15.57
N LEU A 156 -13.96 9.68 15.39
CA LEU A 156 -13.44 9.29 14.09
C LEU A 156 -13.82 7.86 13.68
N GLU A 157 -14.40 7.07 14.59
CA GLU A 157 -14.68 5.63 14.39
C GLU A 157 -13.46 4.86 13.82
N ALA A 158 -12.25 5.32 14.19
CA ALA A 158 -10.99 4.85 13.60
C ALA A 158 -10.45 3.62 14.33
N ASN A 159 -9.69 2.81 13.60
CA ASN A 159 -8.95 1.70 14.17
C ASN A 159 -7.89 2.21 15.16
N ASP A 160 -7.83 1.57 16.35
CA ASP A 160 -6.91 1.90 17.43
C ASP A 160 -5.44 1.97 16.96
N ILE A 161 -5.00 0.99 16.18
CA ILE A 161 -3.62 0.90 15.70
C ILE A 161 -3.29 2.04 14.74
N GLU A 162 -4.18 2.33 13.78
CA GLU A 162 -3.98 3.39 12.79
C GLU A 162 -4.03 4.78 13.46
N LEU A 163 -4.96 4.99 14.37
CA LEU A 163 -5.08 6.25 15.10
C LEU A 163 -3.84 6.52 15.97
N LYS A 164 -3.32 5.51 16.68
CA LYS A 164 -2.07 5.61 17.45
C LYS A 164 -0.89 6.01 16.55
N ARG A 165 -0.76 5.42 15.36
CA ARG A 165 0.30 5.75 14.40
C ARG A 165 0.20 7.20 13.91
N VAL A 166 -1.00 7.65 13.59
CA VAL A 166 -1.23 9.04 13.14
C VAL A 166 -0.90 10.04 14.26
N LEU A 167 -1.40 9.80 15.46
CA LEU A 167 -1.09 10.65 16.63
C LEU A 167 0.40 10.65 16.94
N GLN A 168 1.08 9.50 16.87
CA GLN A 168 2.53 9.42 17.01
C GLN A 168 3.24 10.27 15.95
N SER A 169 2.78 10.26 14.70
CA SER A 169 3.37 11.07 13.64
C SER A 169 3.16 12.57 13.85
N LEU A 170 2.05 12.98 14.46
CA LEU A 170 1.73 14.38 14.73
C LEU A 170 2.42 14.92 15.97
N VAL A 171 2.68 14.07 16.98
CA VAL A 171 3.26 14.48 18.28
C VAL A 171 4.78 14.33 18.31
N PHE A 172 5.32 13.20 17.79
CA PHE A 172 6.74 12.84 17.96
C PHE A 172 7.59 13.03 16.70
N SER A 173 6.99 13.43 15.57
CA SER A 173 7.76 13.73 14.37
C SER A 173 8.61 15.00 14.52
N LYS A 174 9.43 15.28 13.50
CA LYS A 174 10.20 16.54 13.42
C LYS A 174 9.29 17.78 13.52
N TYR A 175 8.08 17.69 12.99
CA TYR A 175 7.09 18.76 12.94
C TYR A 175 5.94 18.42 13.89
N LYS A 176 6.03 18.90 15.12
CA LYS A 176 5.07 18.64 16.18
C LYS A 176 3.84 19.53 16.01
N LEU A 177 2.84 19.07 15.28
CA LEU A 177 1.57 19.82 15.13
C LEU A 177 0.69 19.71 16.38
N LEU A 178 0.77 18.59 17.07
CA LEU A 178 0.09 18.34 18.33
C LEU A 178 1.10 18.18 19.46
N GLN A 179 0.67 18.45 20.66
CA GLN A 179 1.42 18.19 21.90
C GLN A 179 0.64 17.21 22.75
N LYS A 180 1.32 16.26 23.33
CA LYS A 180 0.79 15.37 24.35
C LYS A 180 1.08 15.97 25.73
N VAL A 181 0.07 16.04 26.58
CA VAL A 181 0.19 16.60 27.93
C VAL A 181 1.12 15.71 28.77
N GLN A 182 0.94 14.40 28.70
CA GLN A 182 1.77 13.43 29.42
C GLN A 182 3.11 13.22 28.70
N LYS A 183 4.21 13.23 29.43
CA LYS A 183 5.59 13.10 28.89
C LYS A 183 6.01 11.65 28.60
N THR A 184 5.08 10.75 28.27
CA THR A 184 5.39 9.36 27.92
C THR A 184 5.45 9.20 26.40
N ARG A 185 6.29 8.27 25.91
CA ARG A 185 6.47 8.04 24.48
C ARG A 185 5.35 7.19 23.88
N ASP A 186 4.75 6.33 24.69
CA ASP A 186 3.63 5.50 24.28
C ASP A 186 2.31 6.27 24.40
N ILE A 187 1.36 5.93 23.53
CA ILE A 187 0.01 6.50 23.55
C ILE A 187 -0.92 5.55 24.29
N LYS A 188 -1.45 6.02 25.41
CA LYS A 188 -2.47 5.35 26.22
C LYS A 188 -3.83 5.97 25.99
N ASP A 189 -4.88 5.23 26.33
CA ASP A 189 -6.27 5.67 26.14
C ASP A 189 -6.66 6.93 26.94
N SER A 190 -5.94 7.18 28.06
CA SER A 190 -6.14 8.35 28.93
C SER A 190 -5.30 9.56 28.54
N ASP A 191 -4.44 9.43 27.52
CA ASP A 191 -3.55 10.53 27.14
C ASP A 191 -4.32 11.66 26.45
N GLU A 192 -3.93 12.87 26.77
CA GLU A 192 -4.54 14.10 26.26
C GLU A 192 -3.66 14.79 25.23
N PHE A 193 -4.31 15.30 24.20
CA PHE A 193 -3.68 15.97 23.08
C PHE A 193 -4.21 17.40 22.93
N ILE A 194 -3.30 18.34 22.68
CA ILE A 194 -3.57 19.74 22.46
C ILE A 194 -2.91 20.22 21.17
N VAL A 195 -3.44 21.27 20.56
CA VAL A 195 -2.84 21.89 19.38
C VAL A 195 -1.56 22.65 19.77
N ASN A 196 -0.50 22.49 19.00
CA ASN A 196 0.72 23.25 19.18
C ASN A 196 0.60 24.64 18.52
N THR A 197 0.07 25.61 19.22
CA THR A 197 -0.09 27.00 18.73
C THR A 197 1.25 27.69 18.45
N LYS A 198 2.32 27.29 19.16
CA LYS A 198 3.68 27.86 19.03
C LYS A 198 4.48 27.19 17.88
N PHE A 199 3.81 26.38 17.05
CA PHE A 199 4.47 25.73 15.93
C PHE A 199 5.09 26.76 14.98
N SER A 200 6.39 26.59 14.68
CA SER A 200 7.12 27.45 13.76
C SER A 200 8.15 26.64 12.98
N THR A 201 8.23 26.90 11.70
CA THR A 201 9.20 26.29 10.79
C THR A 201 9.54 27.27 9.66
N PRO A 202 10.79 27.28 9.18
CA PRO A 202 11.18 28.12 8.04
C PRO A 202 10.57 27.61 6.71
N LEU A 203 10.16 26.34 6.64
CA LEU A 203 9.58 25.76 5.45
C LEU A 203 8.11 26.14 5.29
N ASN A 204 7.70 26.52 4.08
CA ASN A 204 6.30 26.79 3.76
C ASN A 204 5.52 25.50 3.47
N ARG A 205 6.17 24.49 2.89
CA ARG A 205 5.58 23.19 2.61
C ARG A 205 6.26 22.10 3.43
N ILE A 206 5.46 21.29 4.15
CA ILE A 206 5.92 20.26 5.08
C ILE A 206 5.23 18.96 4.74
N LYS A 207 5.98 17.86 4.74
CA LYS A 207 5.42 16.51 4.67
C LYS A 207 5.57 15.83 6.02
N ILE A 208 4.46 15.31 6.56
CA ILE A 208 4.44 14.51 7.78
C ILE A 208 4.37 13.03 7.38
N PRO A 209 5.47 12.30 7.51
CA PRO A 209 5.45 10.87 7.25
C PRO A 209 4.69 10.14 8.36
N MET A 210 3.90 9.13 8.00
CA MET A 210 3.31 8.22 8.98
C MET A 210 4.41 7.43 9.69
N VAL A 211 4.32 7.30 11.00
CA VAL A 211 5.26 6.48 11.79
C VAL A 211 4.97 5.01 11.53
N VAL A 212 6.00 4.28 11.16
CA VAL A 212 5.94 2.83 10.97
C VAL A 212 5.93 2.14 12.33
N ALA A 213 5.00 1.23 12.54
CA ALA A 213 5.00 0.37 13.70
C ALA A 213 6.14 -0.64 13.55
N SER A 214 7.19 -0.45 14.23
CA SER A 214 8.22 -1.38 14.70
C SER A 214 9.63 -0.79 14.69
N GLY A 215 10.23 -0.83 15.78
CA GLY A 215 11.55 -0.84 16.39
C GLY A 215 12.84 -0.77 15.58
N ASN A 216 12.89 -0.56 14.30
CA ASN A 216 14.13 -0.46 13.53
C ASN A 216 14.24 0.85 12.76
N ILE A 217 14.91 1.82 13.39
CA ILE A 217 15.17 3.18 12.90
C ILE A 217 16.04 3.25 11.64
N HIS A 218 16.53 2.12 11.11
CA HIS A 218 17.54 2.12 10.05
C HIS A 218 17.03 2.01 8.61
N ASN A 219 15.71 1.80 8.36
CA ASN A 219 15.18 1.81 7.00
C ASN A 219 14.22 2.98 6.79
N ARG A 220 14.75 4.10 6.31
CA ARG A 220 14.06 5.36 6.02
C ARG A 220 13.23 5.37 4.74
N SER A 221 13.10 4.28 4.05
CA SER A 221 12.36 4.23 2.78
C SER A 221 11.15 3.32 2.92
N SER A 222 10.01 3.92 2.83
CA SER A 222 8.69 3.31 2.64
C SER A 222 8.26 2.43 3.79
N VAL A 223 7.25 2.80 4.58
CA VAL A 223 6.43 1.69 4.85
C VAL A 223 5.05 1.97 5.37
N ILE A 224 4.19 1.58 4.55
CA ILE A 224 2.76 1.39 4.69
C ILE A 224 2.46 -0.08 5.10
N GLU A 225 3.47 -0.95 5.21
CA GLU A 225 3.29 -2.37 5.50
C GLU A 225 3.41 -2.69 6.99
N ASN A 226 2.41 -3.38 7.54
CA ASN A 226 2.45 -4.02 8.86
C ASN A 226 3.29 -5.31 8.78
N ASN A 227 3.86 -5.79 9.90
CA ASN A 227 4.61 -7.05 9.92
C ASN A 227 3.75 -8.24 9.47
N GLU A 228 2.47 -8.27 9.81
CA GLU A 228 1.52 -9.29 9.36
C GLU A 228 1.30 -9.26 7.84
N GLU A 229 1.13 -8.07 7.27
CA GLU A 229 1.01 -7.86 5.82
C GLU A 229 2.26 -8.29 5.08
N ARG A 230 3.41 -8.02 5.67
CA ARG A 230 4.71 -8.41 5.13
C ARG A 230 4.89 -9.93 5.16
N GLU A 231 4.51 -10.60 6.24
CA GLU A 231 4.50 -12.06 6.32
C GLU A 231 3.53 -12.68 5.32
N GLU A 232 2.35 -12.11 5.17
CA GLU A 232 1.36 -12.55 4.18
C GLU A 232 1.88 -12.41 2.75
N THR A 233 2.51 -11.28 2.44
CA THR A 233 3.18 -11.06 1.15
C THR A 233 4.29 -12.08 0.93
N TYR A 234 5.12 -12.37 1.92
CA TYR A 234 6.15 -13.40 1.83
C TYR A 234 5.55 -14.80 1.62
N ARG A 235 4.48 -15.16 2.31
CA ARG A 235 3.78 -16.44 2.10
C ARG A 235 3.27 -16.56 0.67
N HIS A 236 2.62 -15.53 0.13
CA HIS A 236 2.17 -15.53 -1.27
C HIS A 236 3.31 -15.66 -2.27
N ILE A 237 4.46 -15.00 -2.01
CA ILE A 237 5.64 -15.13 -2.85
C ILE A 237 6.19 -16.56 -2.77
N GLU A 238 6.29 -17.15 -1.59
CA GLU A 238 6.74 -18.52 -1.41
C GLU A 238 5.82 -19.54 -2.09
N ASP A 239 4.52 -19.39 -1.95
CA ASP A 239 3.55 -20.28 -2.62
C ASP A 239 3.67 -20.18 -4.14
N SER A 240 3.79 -18.96 -4.68
CA SER A 240 4.04 -18.77 -6.12
C SER A 240 5.36 -19.43 -6.56
N ARG A 241 6.43 -19.32 -5.78
CA ARG A 241 7.72 -19.98 -6.05
C ARG A 241 7.61 -21.50 -6.01
N ARG A 242 6.83 -22.06 -5.07
CA ARG A 242 6.57 -23.51 -4.99
C ARG A 242 5.96 -24.03 -6.28
N PHE A 243 4.92 -23.37 -6.80
CA PHE A 243 4.30 -23.76 -8.08
C PHE A 243 5.27 -23.65 -9.27
N LEU A 244 6.13 -22.66 -9.28
CA LEU A 244 7.15 -22.51 -10.33
C LEU A 244 8.21 -23.62 -10.28
N ILE A 245 8.62 -24.03 -9.07
CA ILE A 245 9.54 -25.15 -8.87
C ILE A 245 8.87 -26.45 -9.33
N ASP A 246 7.63 -26.73 -8.92
CA ASP A 246 6.88 -27.91 -9.35
C ASP A 246 6.79 -28.00 -10.88
N ALA A 247 6.38 -26.89 -11.51
CA ALA A 247 6.26 -26.83 -12.95
C ALA A 247 7.60 -27.07 -13.68
N ALA A 248 8.70 -26.55 -13.12
CA ALA A 248 10.05 -26.77 -13.68
C ALA A 248 10.48 -28.24 -13.54
N VAL A 249 10.33 -28.83 -12.34
CA VAL A 249 10.64 -30.23 -12.09
C VAL A 249 9.85 -31.14 -13.01
N VAL A 250 8.53 -30.98 -13.08
CA VAL A 250 7.66 -31.80 -13.95
C VAL A 250 8.04 -31.65 -15.43
N ARG A 251 8.35 -30.44 -15.89
CA ARG A 251 8.76 -30.19 -17.28
C ARG A 251 10.05 -30.90 -17.62
N ILE A 252 11.07 -30.79 -16.75
CA ILE A 252 12.36 -31.45 -16.96
C ILE A 252 12.18 -32.98 -16.97
N MET A 253 11.49 -33.53 -15.97
CA MET A 253 11.29 -34.96 -15.86
C MET A 253 10.42 -35.52 -16.99
N LYS A 254 9.43 -34.80 -17.49
CA LYS A 254 8.63 -35.17 -18.67
C LYS A 254 9.47 -35.28 -19.93
N GLY A 255 10.48 -34.43 -20.07
CA GLY A 255 11.42 -34.46 -21.19
C GLY A 255 12.49 -35.55 -21.08
N ARG A 256 13.07 -35.70 -19.89
CA ARG A 256 14.23 -36.58 -19.63
C ARG A 256 13.86 -37.98 -19.19
N LYS A 257 12.68 -38.19 -18.63
CA LYS A 257 12.12 -39.42 -18.07
C LYS A 257 12.89 -40.01 -16.88
N LYS A 258 14.22 -40.15 -16.95
CA LYS A 258 15.09 -40.57 -15.84
C LYS A 258 16.23 -39.56 -15.65
N MET A 259 16.53 -39.18 -14.40
CA MET A 259 17.61 -38.27 -14.08
C MET A 259 18.08 -38.45 -12.61
N TYR A 260 19.38 -38.28 -12.40
CA TYR A 260 19.94 -38.27 -11.05
C TYR A 260 19.48 -37.03 -10.26
N HIS A 261 19.23 -37.22 -8.97
CA HIS A 261 18.69 -36.18 -8.08
C HIS A 261 19.50 -34.86 -8.11
N ASN A 262 20.83 -34.96 -8.05
CA ASN A 262 21.70 -33.76 -8.08
C ASN A 262 21.65 -33.02 -9.44
N ASN A 263 21.57 -33.75 -10.52
CA ASN A 263 21.45 -33.18 -11.86
C ASN A 263 20.10 -32.47 -12.03
N LEU A 264 19.03 -33.05 -11.49
CA LEU A 264 17.70 -32.41 -11.49
C LEU A 264 17.71 -31.10 -10.71
N ILE A 265 18.32 -31.07 -9.52
CA ILE A 265 18.44 -29.82 -8.75
C ILE A 265 19.18 -28.75 -9.54
N THR A 266 20.29 -29.11 -10.17
CA THR A 266 21.10 -28.17 -10.97
C THR A 266 20.32 -27.64 -12.18
N GLU A 267 19.63 -28.52 -12.90
CA GLU A 267 18.87 -28.12 -14.08
C GLU A 267 17.65 -27.24 -13.71
N VAL A 268 16.95 -27.55 -12.62
CA VAL A 268 15.87 -26.71 -12.06
C VAL A 268 16.42 -25.34 -11.66
N THR A 269 17.56 -25.31 -10.97
CA THR A 269 18.20 -24.05 -10.55
C THR A 269 18.57 -23.20 -11.75
N ASN A 270 19.17 -23.79 -12.78
CA ASN A 270 19.55 -23.09 -14.02
C ASN A 270 18.30 -22.54 -14.74
N GLN A 271 17.23 -23.32 -14.82
CA GLN A 271 16.00 -22.89 -15.50
C GLN A 271 15.29 -21.75 -14.77
N LEU A 272 15.36 -21.71 -13.44
CA LEU A 272 14.70 -20.71 -12.63
C LEU A 272 15.57 -19.49 -12.29
N SER A 273 16.88 -19.56 -12.54
CA SER A 273 17.86 -18.51 -12.19
C SER A 273 17.54 -17.14 -12.80
N SER A 274 16.88 -17.10 -13.97
CA SER A 274 16.42 -15.86 -14.60
C SER A 274 15.25 -15.18 -13.88
N ARG A 275 14.55 -15.91 -13.01
CA ARG A 275 13.35 -15.43 -12.29
C ARG A 275 13.63 -15.23 -10.81
N PHE A 276 14.20 -16.23 -10.17
CA PHE A 276 14.66 -16.20 -8.77
C PHE A 276 15.63 -17.36 -8.53
N MET A 277 16.43 -17.26 -7.47
CA MET A 277 17.37 -18.30 -7.08
C MET A 277 16.68 -19.25 -6.07
N PRO A 278 16.26 -20.46 -6.49
CA PRO A 278 15.64 -21.40 -5.57
C PRO A 278 16.69 -22.03 -4.65
N SER A 279 16.37 -22.20 -3.37
CA SER A 279 17.26 -22.94 -2.46
C SER A 279 17.20 -24.45 -2.77
N PRO A 280 18.36 -25.16 -2.72
CA PRO A 280 18.38 -26.62 -2.93
C PRO A 280 17.43 -27.36 -1.97
N THR A 281 17.28 -26.87 -0.75
CA THR A 281 16.35 -27.43 0.23
C THR A 281 14.90 -27.27 -0.18
N ALA A 282 14.52 -26.14 -0.78
CA ALA A 282 13.18 -25.93 -1.31
C ALA A 282 12.89 -26.88 -2.49
N ILE A 283 13.85 -27.03 -3.42
CA ILE A 283 13.71 -27.95 -4.56
C ILE A 283 13.52 -29.38 -4.05
N LYS A 284 14.34 -29.84 -3.08
CA LYS A 284 14.23 -31.18 -2.49
C LYS A 284 12.84 -31.42 -1.91
N LYS A 285 12.33 -30.49 -1.07
CA LYS A 285 10.97 -30.57 -0.50
C LYS A 285 9.89 -30.68 -1.57
N ARG A 286 10.05 -29.97 -2.71
CA ARG A 286 9.07 -30.06 -3.79
C ARG A 286 9.15 -31.36 -4.55
N ILE A 287 10.36 -31.91 -4.77
CA ILE A 287 10.56 -33.23 -5.38
C ILE A 287 9.87 -34.31 -4.54
N GLU A 288 10.08 -34.32 -3.20
CA GLU A 288 9.39 -35.26 -2.30
C GLU A 288 7.87 -35.11 -2.38
N SER A 289 7.37 -33.88 -2.36
CA SER A 289 5.92 -33.63 -2.50
C SER A 289 5.35 -34.08 -3.85
N LEU A 290 6.13 -34.04 -4.93
CA LEU A 290 5.71 -34.54 -6.23
C LEU A 290 5.73 -36.07 -6.28
N ILE A 291 6.63 -36.72 -5.55
CA ILE A 291 6.66 -38.18 -5.38
C ILE A 291 5.45 -38.63 -4.54
N GLU A 292 5.15 -37.98 -3.43
CA GLU A 292 3.97 -38.26 -2.59
C GLU A 292 2.64 -38.11 -3.35
N ARG A 293 2.60 -37.29 -4.38
CA ARG A 293 1.42 -37.05 -5.24
C ARG A 293 1.42 -37.88 -6.52
N ASP A 294 2.28 -38.89 -6.62
CA ASP A 294 2.41 -39.80 -7.78
C ASP A 294 2.73 -39.15 -9.13
N TYR A 295 3.33 -37.94 -9.10
CA TYR A 295 3.84 -37.32 -10.34
C TYR A 295 5.20 -37.85 -10.76
N MET A 296 5.94 -38.46 -9.85
CA MET A 296 7.29 -38.99 -10.05
C MET A 296 7.50 -40.23 -9.16
N GLU A 297 8.35 -41.13 -9.58
CA GLU A 297 8.76 -42.34 -8.85
C GLU A 297 10.27 -42.35 -8.64
N ARG A 298 10.71 -43.01 -7.56
CA ARG A 298 12.15 -43.32 -7.37
C ARG A 298 12.50 -44.55 -8.16
N SER A 299 13.62 -44.50 -8.88
CA SER A 299 14.10 -45.71 -9.58
C SER A 299 14.52 -46.78 -8.56
N PRO A 300 14.10 -48.03 -8.71
CA PRO A 300 14.51 -49.09 -7.81
C PRO A 300 16.01 -49.39 -7.84
N ASP A 301 16.74 -48.91 -8.85
CA ASP A 301 18.17 -49.15 -9.06
C ASP A 301 19.10 -48.20 -8.27
N ASP A 302 18.56 -47.23 -7.55
CA ASP A 302 19.30 -46.21 -6.80
C ASP A 302 18.91 -46.29 -5.29
N ARG A 303 19.51 -47.30 -4.62
CA ARG A 303 19.49 -47.40 -3.14
C ARG A 303 20.84 -46.97 -2.58
#